data_9687c1af3cc79a5e93c600f8371f5d42
#
_entry.id   9687c1af3cc79a5e93c600f8371f5d42
#
_cell.length_a   1.000
_cell.length_b   1.000
_cell.length_c   1.000
_cell.angle_alpha   90.00
_cell.angle_beta   90.00
_cell.angle_gamma   90.00
#
_symmetry.space_group_name_H-M   'P 1'
#
loop_
_entity.id
_entity.type
_entity.pdbx_description
1 polymer ?
#
loop_
_entity_poly.entity_id
_entity_poly.type
_entity_poly.pdbx_seq_one_letter_code
_entity_poly.pdbx_strand_id
1 'polypeptide(L)'
;NVTGVQTCALPILLRGMEFQRKLEEKAYELGNGNIPLQLYGDFVENKTSKTFGSILPCMKGNYSFANLRTLLPEELNTALIEGIEAFEKTIPGFSRADAILSGIESRTSSPIRIVRNETFESEIHGIYPCGEGAGYAGGITSAAMDGLKVGEAIMKKIINFS
;
A
#
# COMPACT_ATOMS: atom_id res chain seq x y z
N ASN A 1 23.67 12.11 -23.31
CA ASN A 1 23.84 10.63 -23.35
C ASN A 1 23.30 9.98 -22.07
N VAL A 2 21.98 9.82 -22.01
CA VAL A 2 21.25 9.27 -20.85
C VAL A 2 20.74 7.85 -21.15
N THR A 3 21.32 7.12 -22.07
CA THR A 3 20.64 5.97 -22.67
C THR A 3 21.05 4.58 -22.15
N GLY A 4 22.12 4.45 -21.37
CA GLY A 4 22.60 3.12 -20.98
C GLY A 4 22.14 2.61 -19.62
N VAL A 5 21.97 3.48 -18.63
CA VAL A 5 21.68 3.09 -17.22
C VAL A 5 20.17 2.98 -16.97
N GLN A 6 19.35 3.74 -17.65
CA GLN A 6 17.89 3.75 -17.46
C GLN A 6 17.20 2.46 -17.88
N THR A 7 17.67 1.78 -18.92
CA THR A 7 17.03 0.57 -19.43
C THR A 7 17.24 -0.65 -18.54
N CYS A 8 18.33 -0.71 -17.78
CA CYS A 8 18.57 -1.80 -16.83
C CYS A 8 17.91 -1.57 -15.46
N ALA A 9 17.69 -0.31 -15.06
CA ALA A 9 17.08 0.04 -13.77
C ALA A 9 15.56 -0.05 -13.78
N LEU A 10 14.90 0.24 -14.90
CA LEU A 10 13.44 0.19 -15.05
C LEU A 10 12.82 -1.16 -14.64
N PRO A 11 13.33 -2.33 -15.08
CA PRO A 11 12.78 -3.62 -14.66
C PRO A 11 12.90 -3.85 -13.14
N ILE A 12 13.95 -3.34 -12.50
CA ILE A 12 14.14 -3.47 -11.05
C ILE A 12 13.18 -2.55 -10.30
N LEU A 13 13.00 -1.33 -10.77
CA LEU A 13 12.08 -0.34 -10.16
C LEU A 13 10.61 -0.78 -10.29
N LEU A 14 10.24 -1.43 -11.38
CA LEU A 14 8.88 -1.92 -11.60
C LEU A 14 8.57 -3.24 -10.89
N ARG A 15 9.56 -3.98 -10.39
CA ARG A 15 9.34 -5.26 -9.69
C ARG A 15 8.44 -5.14 -8.46
N GLY A 16 8.59 -4.06 -7.71
CA GLY A 16 7.71 -3.79 -6.57
C GLY A 16 6.25 -3.62 -7.00
N MET A 17 6.02 -2.87 -8.08
CA MET A 17 4.69 -2.68 -8.65
C MET A 17 4.11 -3.98 -9.22
N GLU A 18 4.91 -4.79 -9.90
CA GLU A 18 4.49 -6.10 -10.41
C GLU A 18 4.14 -7.06 -9.26
N PHE A 19 4.90 -7.03 -8.18
CA PHE A 19 4.59 -7.80 -6.98
C PHE A 19 3.27 -7.38 -6.36
N GLN A 20 3.04 -6.06 -6.19
CA GLN A 20 1.77 -5.52 -5.70
C GLN A 20 0.59 -5.96 -6.58
N ARG A 21 0.70 -5.85 -7.90
CA ARG A 21 -0.36 -6.31 -8.84
C ARG A 21 -0.69 -7.78 -8.66
N LYS A 22 0.33 -8.62 -8.60
CA LYS A 22 0.13 -10.07 -8.38
C LYS A 22 -0.59 -10.37 -7.07
N LEU A 23 -0.32 -9.62 -6.02
CA LEU A 23 -1.03 -9.77 -4.75
C LEU A 23 -2.49 -9.30 -4.87
N GLU A 24 -2.74 -8.18 -5.55
CA GLU A 24 -4.08 -7.65 -5.79
C GLU A 24 -4.93 -8.62 -6.65
N GLU A 25 -4.36 -9.14 -7.73
CA GLU A 25 -5.01 -10.14 -8.60
C GLU A 25 -5.34 -11.41 -7.82
N LYS A 26 -4.38 -11.95 -7.06
CA LYS A 26 -4.61 -13.11 -6.20
C LYS A 26 -5.70 -12.85 -5.14
N ALA A 27 -5.69 -11.68 -4.51
CA ALA A 27 -6.69 -11.33 -3.52
C ALA A 27 -8.09 -11.24 -4.15
N TYR A 28 -8.20 -10.66 -5.34
CA TYR A 28 -9.45 -10.59 -6.11
C TYR A 28 -9.99 -11.98 -6.46
N GLU A 29 -9.13 -12.86 -6.97
CA GLU A 29 -9.49 -14.25 -7.30
C GLU A 29 -9.90 -15.02 -6.04
N LEU A 30 -9.10 -14.94 -4.98
CA LEU A 30 -9.33 -15.62 -3.71
C LEU A 30 -10.64 -15.20 -3.05
N GLY A 31 -10.97 -13.91 -3.13
CA GLY A 31 -12.21 -13.32 -2.62
C GLY A 31 -13.40 -13.47 -3.57
N ASN A 32 -13.21 -14.05 -4.76
CA ASN A 32 -14.23 -14.10 -5.81
C ASN A 32 -14.85 -12.72 -6.09
N GLY A 33 -13.99 -11.71 -6.26
CA GLY A 33 -14.40 -10.32 -6.48
C GLY A 33 -14.80 -9.55 -5.22
N ASN A 34 -14.82 -10.20 -4.05
CA ASN A 34 -15.08 -9.59 -2.75
C ASN A 34 -13.77 -9.41 -1.95
N ILE A 35 -13.84 -8.70 -0.83
CA ILE A 35 -12.71 -8.57 0.07
C ILE A 35 -12.47 -9.92 0.76
N PRO A 36 -11.33 -10.60 0.55
CA PRO A 36 -11.04 -11.84 1.26
C PRO A 36 -10.70 -11.54 2.71
N LEU A 37 -11.25 -12.32 3.63
CA LEU A 37 -11.00 -12.19 5.05
C LEU A 37 -10.87 -13.55 5.74
N GLN A 38 -10.16 -13.52 6.87
CA GLN A 38 -9.86 -14.68 7.68
C GLN A 38 -9.75 -14.27 9.15
N LEU A 39 -10.15 -15.11 10.08
CA LEU A 39 -9.85 -14.89 11.49
C LEU A 39 -8.37 -15.19 11.78
N TYR A 40 -7.76 -14.43 12.67
CA TYR A 40 -6.34 -14.57 13.00
C TYR A 40 -5.98 -15.99 13.48
N GLY A 41 -6.78 -16.59 14.35
CA GLY A 41 -6.56 -17.97 14.79
C GLY A 41 -6.55 -18.97 13.65
N ASP A 42 -7.47 -18.83 12.70
CA ASP A 42 -7.51 -19.68 11.51
C ASP A 42 -6.35 -19.39 10.54
N PHE A 43 -5.89 -18.14 10.49
CA PHE A 43 -4.69 -17.76 9.73
C PHE A 43 -3.44 -18.44 10.30
N VAL A 44 -3.26 -18.45 11.63
CA VAL A 44 -2.15 -19.15 12.29
C VAL A 44 -2.19 -20.64 11.99
N GLU A 45 -3.37 -21.25 12.04
CA GLU A 45 -3.58 -22.68 11.77
C GLU A 45 -3.65 -23.04 10.26
N ASN A 46 -3.49 -22.04 9.38
CA ASN A 46 -3.55 -22.21 7.91
C ASN A 46 -4.85 -22.85 7.42
N LYS A 47 -5.98 -22.43 7.94
CA LYS A 47 -7.31 -22.93 7.53
C LYS A 47 -8.30 -21.80 7.25
N THR A 48 -9.20 -22.00 6.31
CA THR A 48 -10.24 -21.02 5.97
C THR A 48 -11.25 -20.88 7.09
N SER A 49 -11.53 -19.63 7.51
CA SER A 49 -12.61 -19.32 8.46
C SER A 49 -13.98 -19.61 7.85
N LYS A 50 -14.94 -19.94 8.72
CA LYS A 50 -16.32 -20.25 8.28
C LYS A 50 -17.35 -19.33 8.93
N THR A 51 -17.06 -18.82 10.12
CA THR A 51 -17.97 -18.00 10.92
C THR A 51 -17.16 -16.95 11.66
N PHE A 52 -17.78 -15.81 11.98
CA PHE A 52 -17.18 -14.81 12.85
C PHE A 52 -17.21 -15.26 14.32
N GLY A 53 -16.28 -14.72 15.08
CA GLY A 53 -16.31 -14.76 16.55
C GLY A 53 -17.18 -13.62 17.12
N SER A 54 -16.69 -13.00 18.18
CA SER A 54 -17.37 -11.86 18.81
C SER A 54 -17.18 -10.54 18.06
N ILE A 55 -16.22 -10.47 17.14
CA ILE A 55 -15.94 -9.30 16.32
C ILE A 55 -16.59 -9.47 14.96
N LEU A 56 -17.32 -8.42 14.53
CA LEU A 56 -17.90 -8.34 13.20
C LEU A 56 -17.10 -7.37 12.33
N PRO A 57 -17.01 -7.61 11.00
CA PRO A 57 -16.29 -6.71 10.10
C PRO A 57 -16.99 -5.35 10.01
N CYS A 58 -16.21 -4.27 10.03
CA CYS A 58 -16.69 -2.90 9.87
C CYS A 58 -16.24 -2.28 8.53
N MET A 59 -15.66 -3.06 7.62
CA MET A 59 -15.22 -2.60 6.32
C MET A 59 -16.39 -2.29 5.38
N LYS A 60 -16.19 -1.35 4.47
CA LYS A 60 -17.13 -1.07 3.40
C LYS A 60 -16.91 -2.03 2.23
N GLY A 61 -18.00 -2.61 1.74
CA GLY A 61 -17.97 -3.54 0.61
C GLY A 61 -18.32 -4.98 1.01
N ASN A 62 -18.47 -5.82 0.00
CA ASN A 62 -18.74 -7.24 0.20
C ASN A 62 -17.47 -7.97 0.58
N TYR A 63 -17.59 -8.98 1.37
CA TYR A 63 -16.47 -9.83 1.81
C TYR A 63 -16.79 -11.31 1.65
N SER A 64 -15.75 -12.12 1.64
CA SER A 64 -15.84 -13.58 1.64
C SER A 64 -14.76 -14.19 2.50
N PHE A 65 -15.08 -15.30 3.18
CA PHE A 65 -14.06 -16.06 3.90
C PHE A 65 -13.12 -16.76 2.92
N ALA A 66 -11.82 -16.59 3.16
CA ALA A 66 -10.77 -17.15 2.32
C ALA A 66 -9.52 -17.43 3.16
N ASN A 67 -8.61 -18.27 2.66
CA ASN A 67 -7.34 -18.52 3.32
C ASN A 67 -6.28 -17.51 2.87
N LEU A 68 -6.10 -16.43 3.63
CA LEU A 68 -5.16 -15.36 3.32
C LEU A 68 -3.69 -15.79 3.33
N ARG A 69 -3.33 -16.90 4.00
CA ARG A 69 -1.95 -17.43 3.93
C ARG A 69 -1.52 -17.78 2.52
N THR A 70 -2.45 -18.05 1.63
CA THR A 70 -2.13 -18.35 0.23
C THR A 70 -1.74 -17.11 -0.58
N LEU A 71 -2.04 -15.90 -0.08
CA LEU A 71 -1.70 -14.64 -0.76
C LEU A 71 -0.23 -14.31 -0.68
N LEU A 72 0.36 -14.44 0.50
CA LEU A 72 1.71 -14.00 0.81
C LEU A 72 2.70 -15.17 0.73
N PRO A 73 3.98 -14.90 0.42
CA PRO A 73 5.06 -15.83 0.67
C PRO A 73 5.11 -16.27 2.15
N GLU A 74 5.59 -17.48 2.42
CA GLU A 74 5.58 -18.04 3.77
C GLU A 74 6.43 -17.23 4.76
N GLU A 75 7.51 -16.63 4.29
CA GLU A 75 8.35 -15.75 5.11
C GLU A 75 7.57 -14.53 5.62
N LEU A 76 6.70 -13.96 4.78
CA LEU A 76 5.84 -12.83 5.16
C LEU A 76 4.70 -13.28 6.07
N ASN A 77 4.14 -14.46 5.86
CA ASN A 77 3.14 -15.02 6.76
C ASN A 77 3.72 -15.23 8.16
N THR A 78 4.92 -15.79 8.25
CA THR A 78 5.63 -15.99 9.52
C THR A 78 5.91 -14.66 10.21
N ALA A 79 6.48 -13.69 9.48
CA ALA A 79 6.76 -12.36 10.03
C ALA A 79 5.50 -11.64 10.52
N LEU A 80 4.37 -11.82 9.82
CA LEU A 80 3.09 -11.23 10.22
C LEU A 80 2.59 -11.85 11.53
N ILE A 81 2.67 -13.18 11.68
CA ILE A 81 2.30 -13.88 12.92
C ILE A 81 3.17 -13.41 14.09
N GLU A 82 4.49 -13.45 13.92
CA GLU A 82 5.45 -13.01 14.94
C GLU A 82 5.22 -11.54 15.33
N GLY A 83 4.95 -10.68 14.36
CA GLY A 83 4.64 -9.27 14.59
C GLY A 83 3.35 -9.08 15.40
N ILE A 84 2.27 -9.76 15.04
CA ILE A 84 0.99 -9.70 15.76
C ILE A 84 1.15 -10.20 17.20
N GLU A 85 1.86 -11.32 17.42
CA GLU A 85 2.15 -11.86 18.75
C GLU A 85 3.05 -10.93 19.58
N ALA A 86 4.00 -10.25 18.94
CA ALA A 86 4.83 -9.26 19.61
C ALA A 86 4.01 -8.04 20.08
N PHE A 87 3.05 -7.58 19.27
CA PHE A 87 2.15 -6.49 19.64
C PHE A 87 1.23 -6.82 20.81
N GLU A 88 0.86 -8.09 21.02
CA GLU A 88 0.07 -8.53 22.17
C GLU A 88 0.68 -8.06 23.51
N LYS A 89 2.01 -8.00 23.60
CA LYS A 89 2.72 -7.56 24.82
C LYS A 89 2.46 -6.09 25.15
N THR A 90 2.17 -5.27 24.14
CA THR A 90 1.95 -3.83 24.27
C THR A 90 0.48 -3.47 24.19
N ILE A 91 -0.27 -4.23 23.40
CA ILE A 91 -1.70 -4.01 23.14
C ILE A 91 -2.44 -5.32 23.46
N PRO A 92 -2.88 -5.54 24.70
CA PRO A 92 -3.57 -6.77 25.09
C PRO A 92 -4.81 -7.02 24.22
N GLY A 93 -4.93 -8.22 23.70
CA GLY A 93 -5.99 -8.63 22.79
C GLY A 93 -5.70 -8.39 21.31
N PHE A 94 -4.47 -7.94 20.96
CA PHE A 94 -4.10 -7.71 19.55
C PHE A 94 -4.01 -9.03 18.77
N SER A 95 -3.55 -10.12 19.41
CA SER A 95 -3.43 -11.47 18.82
C SER A 95 -4.62 -12.38 19.09
N ARG A 96 -5.78 -11.82 19.46
CA ARG A 96 -6.97 -12.63 19.74
C ARG A 96 -7.37 -13.46 18.52
N ALA A 97 -7.79 -14.70 18.74
CA ALA A 97 -8.09 -15.65 17.69
C ALA A 97 -9.21 -15.22 16.74
N ASP A 98 -10.16 -14.40 17.21
CA ASP A 98 -11.27 -13.87 16.41
C ASP A 98 -11.02 -12.45 15.85
N ALA A 99 -9.77 -11.95 15.92
CA ALA A 99 -9.38 -10.75 15.17
C ALA A 99 -9.52 -11.01 13.67
N ILE A 100 -10.02 -10.01 12.94
CA ILE A 100 -10.28 -10.14 11.51
C ILE A 100 -9.08 -9.62 10.73
N LEU A 101 -8.48 -10.48 9.92
CA LEU A 101 -7.55 -10.12 8.88
C LEU A 101 -8.31 -9.97 7.58
N SER A 102 -8.04 -8.90 6.85
CA SER A 102 -8.60 -8.69 5.50
C SER A 102 -7.48 -8.28 4.56
N GLY A 103 -7.51 -8.74 3.35
CA GLY A 103 -6.43 -8.49 2.40
C GLY A 103 -6.94 -8.09 1.03
N ILE A 104 -6.10 -7.49 0.25
CA ILE A 104 -4.74 -7.05 0.60
C ILE A 104 -4.65 -5.54 0.36
N GLU A 105 -4.01 -4.82 1.26
CA GLU A 105 -3.56 -3.47 0.96
C GLU A 105 -2.07 -3.54 0.60
N SER A 106 -1.77 -3.58 -0.69
CA SER A 106 -0.41 -3.73 -1.19
C SER A 106 0.22 -2.41 -1.62
N ARG A 107 -0.58 -1.34 -1.70
CA ARG A 107 -0.13 -0.02 -2.12
C ARG A 107 0.71 0.65 -1.04
N THR A 108 1.87 1.16 -1.44
CA THR A 108 2.81 1.86 -0.57
C THR A 108 3.45 3.02 -1.31
N SER A 109 4.28 3.80 -0.60
CA SER A 109 4.98 4.95 -1.16
C SER A 109 5.78 4.60 -2.40
N SER A 110 5.89 5.56 -3.33
CA SER A 110 6.65 5.36 -4.56
C SER A 110 8.11 4.99 -4.27
N PRO A 111 8.66 3.96 -4.90
CA PRO A 111 10.07 3.57 -4.75
C PRO A 111 11.04 4.55 -5.44
N ILE A 112 10.50 5.47 -6.23
CA ILE A 112 11.27 6.49 -6.96
C ILE A 112 10.78 7.89 -6.57
N ARG A 113 11.69 8.86 -6.73
CA ARG A 113 11.36 10.28 -6.62
C ARG A 113 11.55 10.95 -7.96
N ILE A 114 10.52 11.62 -8.46
CA ILE A 114 10.61 12.44 -9.67
C ILE A 114 11.25 13.77 -9.28
N VAL A 115 12.46 14.03 -9.77
CA VAL A 115 13.23 15.22 -9.40
C VAL A 115 12.49 16.49 -9.80
N ARG A 116 12.48 17.48 -8.90
CA ARG A 116 11.94 18.82 -9.09
C ARG A 116 12.87 19.87 -8.45
N ASN A 117 12.84 21.08 -8.96
CA ASN A 117 13.62 22.21 -8.46
C ASN A 117 12.95 22.88 -7.24
N GLU A 118 13.52 24.00 -6.79
CA GLU A 118 13.00 24.77 -5.66
C GLU A 118 11.63 25.42 -5.93
N THR A 119 11.26 25.59 -7.20
CA THR A 119 9.93 26.05 -7.61
C THR A 119 8.95 24.89 -7.86
N PHE A 120 9.30 23.67 -7.47
CA PHE A 120 8.55 22.43 -7.61
C PHE A 120 8.36 21.94 -9.06
N GLU A 121 9.01 22.53 -10.03
CA GLU A 121 8.96 22.13 -11.43
C GLU A 121 10.04 21.09 -11.74
N SER A 122 9.70 20.08 -12.54
CA SER A 122 10.67 19.08 -13.01
C SER A 122 11.57 19.67 -14.11
N GLU A 123 12.51 18.85 -14.62
CA GLU A 123 13.30 19.22 -15.81
C GLU A 123 12.43 19.42 -17.05
N ILE A 124 11.22 18.86 -17.08
CA ILE A 124 10.26 19.09 -18.15
C ILE A 124 9.35 20.23 -17.71
N HIS A 125 9.42 21.33 -18.46
CA HIS A 125 8.61 22.53 -18.20
C HIS A 125 7.10 22.24 -18.18
N GLY A 126 6.42 22.80 -17.18
CA GLY A 126 4.99 22.63 -16.96
C GLY A 126 4.61 21.35 -16.20
N ILE A 127 5.57 20.51 -15.84
CA ILE A 127 5.33 19.30 -15.02
C ILE A 127 5.80 19.54 -13.59
N TYR A 128 4.86 19.41 -12.65
CA TYR A 128 5.05 19.65 -11.23
C TYR A 128 4.79 18.37 -10.41
N PRO A 129 5.81 17.52 -10.23
CA PRO A 129 5.67 16.29 -9.45
C PRO A 129 5.31 16.59 -8.00
N CYS A 130 4.25 15.95 -7.44
CA CYS A 130 3.85 16.15 -6.05
C CYS A 130 3.25 14.89 -5.42
N GLY A 131 3.20 14.89 -4.11
CA GLY A 131 2.55 13.87 -3.30
C GLY A 131 3.24 12.50 -3.31
N GLU A 132 2.45 11.47 -3.03
CA GLU A 132 2.94 10.11 -2.83
C GLU A 132 3.49 9.49 -4.11
N GLY A 133 2.76 9.59 -5.21
CA GLY A 133 3.18 9.00 -6.49
C GLY A 133 4.48 9.56 -7.03
N ALA A 134 4.81 10.81 -6.70
CA ALA A 134 6.07 11.46 -7.08
C ALA A 134 7.21 11.25 -6.06
N GLY A 135 6.96 10.52 -4.97
CA GLY A 135 7.95 10.19 -3.95
C GLY A 135 8.24 11.28 -2.92
N TYR A 136 7.32 12.24 -2.72
CA TYR A 136 7.49 13.35 -1.78
C TYR A 136 6.72 13.20 -0.47
N ALA A 137 5.80 12.26 -0.39
CA ALA A 137 4.99 12.02 0.79
C ALA A 137 4.57 10.53 0.86
N GLY A 138 4.33 10.04 2.07
CA GLY A 138 3.88 8.65 2.29
C GLY A 138 2.56 8.56 3.06
N GLY A 139 1.89 9.68 3.34
CA GLY A 139 0.63 9.72 4.06
C GLY A 139 -0.35 10.71 3.46
N ILE A 140 -1.64 10.54 3.74
CA ILE A 140 -2.74 11.33 3.18
C ILE A 140 -2.51 12.83 3.43
N THR A 141 -2.27 13.21 4.68
CA THR A 141 -2.07 14.62 5.07
C THR A 141 -0.79 15.20 4.46
N SER A 142 0.32 14.47 4.49
CA SER A 142 1.59 14.94 3.94
C SER A 142 1.53 15.09 2.42
N ALA A 143 0.83 14.18 1.71
CA ALA A 143 0.61 14.29 0.28
C ALA A 143 -0.26 15.50 -0.09
N ALA A 144 -1.32 15.76 0.69
CA ALA A 144 -2.17 16.93 0.52
C ALA A 144 -1.40 18.23 0.76
N MET A 145 -0.58 18.30 1.81
CA MET A 145 0.27 19.46 2.11
C MET A 145 1.30 19.74 1.00
N ASP A 146 1.91 18.70 0.46
CA ASP A 146 2.85 18.84 -0.64
C ASP A 146 2.14 19.36 -1.91
N GLY A 147 0.96 18.81 -2.22
CA GLY A 147 0.13 19.28 -3.32
C GLY A 147 -0.28 20.74 -3.19
N LEU A 148 -0.64 21.20 -1.99
CA LEU A 148 -0.96 22.60 -1.71
C LEU A 148 0.23 23.52 -1.98
N LYS A 149 1.43 23.16 -1.49
CA LYS A 149 2.66 23.94 -1.72
C LYS A 149 2.98 24.06 -3.22
N VAL A 150 2.82 22.97 -3.96
CA VAL A 150 3.00 22.97 -5.42
C VAL A 150 1.96 23.85 -6.08
N GLY A 151 0.70 23.77 -5.70
CA GLY A 151 -0.37 24.63 -6.21
C GLY A 151 -0.11 26.12 -5.98
N GLU A 152 0.34 26.48 -4.77
CA GLU A 152 0.74 27.87 -4.45
C GLU A 152 1.92 28.35 -5.31
N ALA A 153 2.91 27.50 -5.55
CA ALA A 153 4.05 27.85 -6.41
C ALA A 153 3.62 28.09 -7.85
N ILE A 154 2.74 27.25 -8.39
CA ILE A 154 2.17 27.43 -9.73
C ILE A 154 1.39 28.73 -9.83
N MET A 155 0.53 29.02 -8.83
CA MET A 155 -0.24 30.28 -8.79
C MET A 155 0.67 31.51 -8.79
N LYS A 156 1.71 31.51 -7.94
CA LYS A 156 2.70 32.61 -7.90
C LYS A 156 3.39 32.79 -9.24
N LYS A 157 3.73 31.71 -9.94
CA LYS A 157 4.34 31.77 -11.27
C LYS A 157 3.39 32.40 -12.29
N ILE A 158 2.12 32.00 -12.32
CA ILE A 158 1.11 32.56 -13.24
C ILE A 158 0.87 34.03 -12.98
N ILE A 159 0.72 34.46 -11.72
CA ILE A 159 0.45 35.85 -11.36
C ILE A 159 1.64 36.75 -11.72
N ASN A 160 2.89 36.27 -11.59
CA ASN A 160 4.08 37.03 -11.96
C ASN A 160 4.32 37.14 -13.48
N PHE A 161 3.59 36.37 -14.28
CA PHE A 161 3.57 36.45 -15.75
C PHE A 161 2.44 37.37 -16.29
N SER A 162 1.54 37.85 -15.42
CA SER A 162 0.46 38.80 -15.73
C SER A 162 0.86 40.22 -15.42
#